data_a0d74bd1c1148e347605fb1637602e1e
#
_entry.id   a0d74bd1c1148e347605fb1637602e1e
#
_cell.length_a   1.000
_cell.length_b   1.000
_cell.length_c   1.000
_cell.angle_alpha   90.00
_cell.angle_beta   90.00
_cell.angle_gamma   90.00
#
_symmetry.space_group_name_H-M   'P 1'
#
loop_
_entity.id
_entity.type
_entity.pdbx_description
1 polymer ?
#
loop_
_entity_poly.entity_id
_entity_poly.type
_entity_poly.pdbx_seq_one_letter_code
_entity_poly.pdbx_strand_id
1 'polypeptide(L)'
;AVPGCYATGFITLVAPLVELGLLAADYPLTCHGLSGYSGAGKSGIAQYRDPERDIAFESPRPYGLTLDHKHLPEMQKICDLAEPPVFCPIVDDYYCGMEVTVPLRLDLVGHSAEELATALQEYYAGETMIKVHALGTAPKFLPANTLAGKDTLEIYPTVSPDGKRMLLISLLDNLGKGSSGAAVQCMNIMLGLEETKGLEL
;
A
#
# COMPACT_ATOMS: atom_id res chain seq x y z
N ALA A 1 8.89 15.71 -0.69
CA ALA A 1 9.29 14.52 -1.45
C ALA A 1 8.05 13.69 -1.80
N VAL A 2 8.03 13.12 -2.99
CA VAL A 2 6.93 12.23 -3.41
C VAL A 2 7.25 10.82 -2.88
N PRO A 3 6.31 10.16 -2.16
CA PRO A 3 6.55 8.83 -1.62
C PRO A 3 6.69 7.77 -2.72
N GLY A 4 7.42 6.68 -2.42
CA GLY A 4 7.46 5.52 -3.29
C GLY A 4 6.16 4.72 -3.24
N CYS A 5 5.82 4.00 -4.31
CA CYS A 5 4.51 3.35 -4.45
C CYS A 5 4.19 2.34 -3.33
N TYR A 6 5.10 1.42 -3.00
CA TYR A 6 4.90 0.51 -1.87
C TYR A 6 4.88 1.25 -0.52
N ALA A 7 5.73 2.28 -0.38
CA ALA A 7 5.73 3.10 0.83
C ALA A 7 4.40 3.82 1.02
N THR A 8 3.79 4.36 -0.05
CA THR A 8 2.45 4.96 0.00
C THR A 8 1.43 3.97 0.57
N GLY A 9 1.35 2.75 0.01
CA GLY A 9 0.42 1.73 0.50
C GLY A 9 0.67 1.32 1.96
N PHE A 10 1.93 1.14 2.35
CA PHE A 10 2.30 0.77 3.71
C PHE A 10 2.03 1.90 4.73
N ILE A 11 2.48 3.12 4.43
CA ILE A 11 2.37 4.27 5.32
C ILE A 11 0.90 4.60 5.63
N THR A 12 0.02 4.52 4.62
CA THR A 12 -1.41 4.77 4.82
C THR A 12 -2.10 3.73 5.74
N LEU A 13 -1.53 2.54 5.88
CA LEU A 13 -2.04 1.51 6.79
C LEU A 13 -1.47 1.64 8.21
N VAL A 14 -0.19 2.02 8.32
CA VAL A 14 0.57 1.88 9.58
C VAL A 14 0.74 3.19 10.32
N ALA A 15 1.07 4.29 9.64
CA ALA A 15 1.35 5.57 10.29
C ALA A 15 0.20 6.07 11.17
N PRO A 16 -1.09 6.03 10.76
CA PRO A 16 -2.17 6.46 11.62
C PRO A 16 -2.27 5.66 12.91
N LEU A 17 -2.06 4.34 12.85
CA LEU A 17 -2.17 3.47 14.01
C LEU A 17 -1.03 3.69 15.01
N VAL A 18 0.18 3.96 14.52
CA VAL A 18 1.32 4.29 15.39
C VAL A 18 1.13 5.68 16.00
N GLU A 19 0.74 6.68 15.20
CA GLU A 19 0.46 8.04 15.66
C GLU A 19 -0.62 8.11 16.74
N LEU A 20 -1.67 7.29 16.61
CA LEU A 20 -2.75 7.17 17.59
C LEU A 20 -2.40 6.28 18.80
N GLY A 21 -1.20 5.68 18.84
CA GLY A 21 -0.77 4.78 19.91
C GLY A 21 -1.47 3.42 19.93
N LEU A 22 -2.14 3.04 18.83
CA LEU A 22 -2.85 1.76 18.67
C LEU A 22 -1.94 0.64 18.15
N LEU A 23 -0.79 0.99 17.61
CA LEU A 23 0.25 0.05 17.18
C LEU A 23 1.59 0.50 17.73
N ALA A 24 2.26 -0.36 18.47
CA ALA A 24 3.57 -0.02 19.06
C ALA A 24 4.63 0.13 17.97
N ALA A 25 5.52 1.13 18.10
CA ALA A 25 6.58 1.41 17.14
C ALA A 25 7.60 0.26 16.99
N ASP A 26 7.70 -0.61 17.98
CA ASP A 26 8.54 -1.81 18.01
C ASP A 26 7.78 -3.11 17.66
N TYR A 27 6.52 -3.01 17.22
CA TYR A 27 5.77 -4.17 16.73
C TYR A 27 6.51 -4.79 15.53
N PRO A 28 6.72 -6.14 15.50
CA PRO A 28 7.47 -6.80 14.43
C PRO A 28 6.65 -6.87 13.13
N LEU A 29 6.60 -5.76 12.42
CA LEU A 29 5.84 -5.61 11.20
C LEU A 29 6.39 -6.45 10.06
N THR A 30 5.48 -7.08 9.33
CA THR A 30 5.72 -7.70 8.03
C THR A 30 4.82 -7.06 7.00
N CYS A 31 5.27 -7.02 5.76
CA CYS A 31 4.53 -6.44 4.66
C CYS A 31 4.83 -7.19 3.36
N HIS A 32 3.82 -7.50 2.59
CA HIS A 32 4.02 -7.86 1.18
C HIS A 32 3.26 -6.90 0.28
N GLY A 33 3.70 -6.80 -0.96
CA GLY A 33 3.01 -5.98 -1.93
C GLY A 33 3.13 -6.58 -3.32
N LEU A 34 2.01 -6.67 -4.03
CA LEU A 34 1.94 -7.05 -5.44
C LEU A 34 1.87 -5.79 -6.29
N SER A 35 2.72 -5.73 -7.33
CA SER A 35 2.76 -4.60 -8.24
C SER A 35 2.74 -5.06 -9.68
N GLY A 36 2.04 -4.32 -10.53
CA GLY A 36 2.24 -4.40 -11.97
C GLY A 36 3.68 -4.03 -12.38
N TYR A 37 4.11 -4.55 -13.53
CA TYR A 37 5.49 -4.41 -13.99
C TYR A 37 5.88 -2.99 -14.44
N SER A 38 4.94 -2.07 -14.55
CA SER A 38 5.25 -0.67 -14.87
C SER A 38 6.20 0.01 -13.87
N GLY A 39 6.19 -0.47 -12.60
CA GLY A 39 7.10 0.00 -11.55
C GLY A 39 8.57 -0.40 -11.75
N ALA A 40 8.85 -1.36 -12.63
CA ALA A 40 10.21 -1.82 -12.93
C ALA A 40 11.00 -0.89 -13.87
N GLY A 41 10.41 0.24 -14.29
CA GLY A 41 11.02 1.21 -15.19
C GLY A 41 11.14 0.70 -16.64
N LYS A 42 11.75 1.51 -17.51
CA LYS A 42 11.80 1.24 -18.96
C LYS A 42 12.36 -0.14 -19.31
N SER A 43 13.44 -0.56 -18.66
CA SER A 43 14.09 -1.85 -18.90
C SER A 43 13.18 -3.03 -18.51
N GLY A 44 12.57 -2.97 -17.32
CA GLY A 44 11.64 -4.01 -16.88
C GLY A 44 10.40 -4.09 -17.76
N ILE A 45 9.81 -2.94 -18.12
CA ILE A 45 8.67 -2.90 -19.05
C ILE A 45 9.02 -3.56 -20.39
N ALA A 46 10.21 -3.28 -20.94
CA ALA A 46 10.67 -3.89 -22.20
C ALA A 46 10.76 -5.41 -22.08
N GLN A 47 11.29 -5.94 -20.97
CA GLN A 47 11.37 -7.38 -20.73
C GLN A 47 9.99 -8.05 -20.66
N TYR A 48 9.04 -7.44 -19.98
CA TYR A 48 7.65 -7.96 -19.90
C TYR A 48 6.91 -7.91 -21.25
N ARG A 49 7.26 -6.96 -22.12
CA ARG A 49 6.63 -6.79 -23.44
C ARG A 49 7.36 -7.53 -24.58
N ASP A 50 8.48 -8.17 -24.29
CA ASP A 50 9.21 -8.96 -25.27
C ASP A 50 8.38 -10.20 -25.64
N PRO A 51 8.05 -10.42 -26.93
CA PRO A 51 7.32 -11.62 -27.36
C PRO A 51 8.12 -12.91 -27.17
N GLU A 52 9.44 -12.83 -27.04
CA GLU A 52 10.35 -13.96 -26.81
C GLU A 52 10.71 -14.10 -25.31
N ARG A 53 9.99 -13.43 -24.41
CA ARG A 53 10.27 -13.46 -22.97
C ARG A 53 10.17 -14.86 -22.38
N ASP A 54 11.01 -15.13 -21.37
CA ASP A 54 10.96 -16.37 -20.59
C ASP A 54 9.59 -16.55 -19.91
N ILE A 55 9.09 -17.79 -19.86
CA ILE A 55 7.84 -18.16 -19.20
C ILE A 55 7.78 -17.71 -17.72
N ALA A 56 8.91 -17.54 -17.06
CA ALA A 56 8.99 -17.03 -15.71
C ALA A 56 8.37 -15.62 -15.53
N PHE A 57 8.24 -14.85 -16.64
CA PHE A 57 7.55 -13.55 -16.62
C PHE A 57 6.02 -13.65 -16.51
N GLU A 58 5.44 -14.81 -16.75
CA GLU A 58 4.00 -15.08 -16.65
C GLU A 58 3.56 -15.42 -15.21
N SER A 59 4.48 -15.38 -14.25
CA SER A 59 4.24 -15.74 -12.85
C SER A 59 4.61 -14.60 -11.91
N PRO A 60 3.89 -14.41 -10.79
CA PRO A 60 4.31 -13.50 -9.73
C PRO A 60 5.71 -13.83 -9.24
N ARG A 61 6.59 -12.83 -9.16
CA ARG A 61 7.98 -13.00 -8.78
C ARG A 61 8.36 -12.11 -7.62
N PRO A 62 8.69 -12.67 -6.43
CA PRO A 62 9.35 -11.91 -5.37
C PRO A 62 10.70 -11.38 -5.86
N TYR A 63 11.02 -10.15 -5.48
CA TYR A 63 12.31 -9.53 -5.78
C TYR A 63 12.84 -8.80 -4.54
N GLY A 64 14.01 -8.15 -4.64
CA GLY A 64 14.61 -7.50 -3.46
C GLY A 64 14.95 -8.49 -2.35
N LEU A 65 15.38 -9.72 -2.72
CA LEU A 65 15.63 -10.83 -1.80
C LEU A 65 16.82 -10.61 -0.87
N THR A 66 17.55 -9.52 -1.03
CA THR A 66 18.57 -9.04 -0.08
C THR A 66 17.97 -8.34 1.14
N LEU A 67 16.63 -8.13 1.17
CA LEU A 67 15.90 -7.40 2.20
C LEU A 67 16.37 -5.94 2.37
N ASP A 68 16.91 -5.36 1.31
CA ASP A 68 17.40 -3.98 1.26
C ASP A 68 16.67 -3.21 0.14
N HIS A 69 15.36 -3.02 0.30
CA HIS A 69 14.56 -2.29 -0.67
C HIS A 69 14.59 -0.79 -0.38
N LYS A 70 14.75 0.03 -1.44
CA LYS A 70 14.85 1.51 -1.35
C LYS A 70 13.68 2.21 -0.62
N HIS A 71 12.52 1.56 -0.47
CA HIS A 71 11.36 2.11 0.25
C HIS A 71 11.40 1.82 1.77
N LEU A 72 12.24 0.93 2.26
CA LEU A 72 12.31 0.59 3.69
C LEU A 72 12.64 1.78 4.59
N PRO A 73 13.64 2.64 4.26
CA PRO A 73 13.95 3.81 5.07
C PRO A 73 12.77 4.79 5.15
N GLU A 74 11.99 4.92 4.07
CA GLU A 74 10.81 5.77 4.04
C GLU A 74 9.68 5.20 4.92
N MET A 75 9.38 3.89 4.77
CA MET A 75 8.39 3.20 5.60
C MET A 75 8.72 3.34 7.09
N GLN A 76 9.97 3.08 7.48
CA GLN A 76 10.43 3.18 8.85
C GLN A 76 10.32 4.61 9.39
N LYS A 77 10.86 5.58 8.66
CA LYS A 77 10.95 6.97 9.13
C LYS A 77 9.60 7.66 9.24
N ILE A 78 8.72 7.48 8.25
CA ILE A 78 7.43 8.17 8.22
C ILE A 78 6.46 7.56 9.24
N CYS A 79 6.53 6.24 9.46
CA CYS A 79 5.71 5.58 10.48
C CYS A 79 6.34 5.59 11.88
N ASP A 80 7.49 6.26 12.07
CA ASP A 80 8.22 6.32 13.35
C ASP A 80 8.48 4.95 13.98
N LEU A 81 8.87 3.97 13.15
CA LEU A 81 9.11 2.59 13.59
C LEU A 81 10.54 2.42 14.14
N ALA A 82 10.68 1.64 15.20
CA ALA A 82 11.97 1.27 15.76
C ALA A 82 12.85 0.51 14.76
N GLU A 83 12.24 -0.41 14.01
CA GLU A 83 12.90 -1.23 12.99
C GLU A 83 12.09 -1.21 11.68
N PRO A 84 12.74 -1.36 10.51
CA PRO A 84 12.03 -1.48 9.25
C PRO A 84 11.22 -2.77 9.19
N PRO A 85 10.06 -2.80 8.48
CA PRO A 85 9.27 -4.02 8.32
C PRO A 85 10.03 -5.09 7.50
N VAL A 86 9.74 -6.36 7.75
CA VAL A 86 10.12 -7.43 6.83
C VAL A 86 9.24 -7.31 5.58
N PHE A 87 9.82 -6.82 4.49
CA PHE A 87 9.11 -6.48 3.28
C PHE A 87 9.39 -7.47 2.14
N CYS A 88 8.32 -8.00 1.55
CA CYS A 88 8.36 -8.90 0.40
C CYS A 88 7.67 -8.23 -0.81
N PRO A 89 8.39 -7.51 -1.67
CA PRO A 89 7.83 -6.99 -2.92
C PRO A 89 7.71 -8.10 -3.97
N ILE A 90 6.59 -8.09 -4.69
CA ILE A 90 6.26 -9.06 -5.73
C ILE A 90 5.84 -8.28 -6.99
N VAL A 91 6.43 -8.61 -8.13
CA VAL A 91 6.02 -8.11 -9.44
C VAL A 91 5.30 -9.20 -10.22
N ASP A 92 4.23 -8.81 -10.92
CA ASP A 92 3.39 -9.75 -11.65
C ASP A 92 3.07 -9.25 -13.07
N ASP A 93 2.55 -10.14 -13.92
CA ASP A 93 2.30 -9.91 -15.34
C ASP A 93 1.00 -9.13 -15.59
N TYR A 94 0.89 -7.95 -15.02
CA TYR A 94 -0.07 -6.91 -15.39
C TYR A 94 0.63 -5.55 -15.37
N TYR A 95 0.14 -4.60 -16.17
CA TYR A 95 0.87 -3.35 -16.41
C TYR A 95 0.95 -2.47 -15.16
N CYS A 96 -0.18 -2.06 -14.59
CA CYS A 96 -0.23 -1.16 -13.45
C CYS A 96 -1.32 -1.55 -12.44
N GLY A 97 -1.23 -1.01 -11.26
CA GLY A 97 -2.00 -1.38 -10.08
C GLY A 97 -1.11 -2.00 -9.01
N MET A 98 -1.52 -1.89 -7.77
CA MET A 98 -0.75 -2.36 -6.62
C MET A 98 -1.66 -2.71 -5.46
N GLU A 99 -1.28 -3.79 -4.79
CA GLU A 99 -1.82 -4.18 -3.50
C GLU A 99 -0.69 -4.20 -2.47
N VAL A 100 -0.94 -3.67 -1.26
CA VAL A 100 -0.03 -3.78 -0.12
C VAL A 100 -0.79 -4.32 1.07
N THR A 101 -0.32 -5.43 1.64
CA THR A 101 -0.92 -6.08 2.80
C THR A 101 0.02 -6.09 3.99
N VAL A 102 -0.49 -5.68 5.14
CA VAL A 102 0.16 -5.75 6.46
C VAL A 102 -0.63 -6.71 7.34
N PRO A 103 -0.11 -7.92 7.60
CA PRO A 103 -0.71 -8.86 8.54
C PRO A 103 -0.42 -8.47 9.99
N LEU A 104 -1.44 -8.53 10.84
CA LEU A 104 -1.33 -8.22 12.28
C LEU A 104 -1.78 -9.40 13.14
N ARG A 105 -1.07 -9.64 14.23
CA ARG A 105 -1.45 -10.49 15.35
C ARG A 105 -2.07 -9.63 16.45
N LEU A 106 -3.39 -9.67 16.58
CA LEU A 106 -4.13 -8.79 17.49
C LEU A 106 -3.81 -9.04 18.96
N ASP A 107 -3.41 -10.26 19.31
CA ASP A 107 -2.90 -10.60 20.64
C ASP A 107 -1.57 -9.90 21.00
N LEU A 108 -0.79 -9.47 20.00
CA LEU A 108 0.42 -8.69 20.18
C LEU A 108 0.18 -7.17 20.06
N VAL A 109 -0.85 -6.79 19.34
CA VAL A 109 -1.25 -5.37 19.18
C VAL A 109 -1.92 -4.86 20.45
N GLY A 110 -2.72 -5.68 21.11
CA GLY A 110 -3.44 -5.32 22.34
C GLY A 110 -4.74 -4.55 22.10
N HIS A 111 -5.16 -4.39 20.85
CA HIS A 111 -6.41 -3.75 20.43
C HIS A 111 -7.23 -4.69 19.54
N SER A 112 -8.56 -4.47 19.51
CA SER A 112 -9.46 -5.25 18.65
C SER A 112 -9.38 -4.80 17.19
N ALA A 113 -9.83 -5.65 16.26
CA ALA A 113 -9.93 -5.30 14.85
C ALA A 113 -10.90 -4.13 14.61
N GLU A 114 -11.97 -4.06 15.40
CA GLU A 114 -12.97 -3.01 15.36
C GLU A 114 -12.38 -1.64 15.74
N GLU A 115 -11.55 -1.60 16.81
CA GLU A 115 -10.86 -0.38 17.24
C GLU A 115 -9.92 0.12 16.15
N LEU A 116 -9.09 -0.76 15.58
CA LEU A 116 -8.15 -0.39 14.51
C LEU A 116 -8.86 0.07 13.23
N ALA A 117 -9.93 -0.64 12.82
CA ALA A 117 -10.69 -0.27 11.63
C ALA A 117 -11.42 1.06 11.79
N THR A 118 -12.03 1.30 12.97
CA THR A 118 -12.69 2.56 13.30
C THR A 118 -11.69 3.71 13.30
N ALA A 119 -10.54 3.52 13.93
CA ALA A 119 -9.49 4.53 13.98
C ALA A 119 -9.01 4.94 12.56
N LEU A 120 -8.83 3.98 11.65
CA LEU A 120 -8.49 4.29 10.25
C LEU A 120 -9.63 5.04 9.55
N GLN A 121 -10.89 4.66 9.77
CA GLN A 121 -12.05 5.36 9.19
C GLN A 121 -12.14 6.81 9.68
N GLU A 122 -11.94 7.03 10.98
CA GLU A 122 -11.96 8.36 11.58
C GLU A 122 -10.77 9.21 11.14
N TYR A 123 -9.58 8.62 11.07
CA TYR A 123 -8.36 9.32 10.65
C TYR A 123 -8.46 9.85 9.22
N TYR A 124 -9.04 9.05 8.31
CA TYR A 124 -9.24 9.43 6.91
C TYR A 124 -10.64 10.02 6.62
N ALA A 125 -11.42 10.34 7.65
CA ALA A 125 -12.72 10.94 7.45
C ALA A 125 -12.59 12.33 6.78
N GLY A 126 -13.24 12.48 5.62
CA GLY A 126 -13.17 13.72 4.85
C GLY A 126 -12.06 13.76 3.78
N GLU A 127 -11.14 12.79 3.76
CA GLU A 127 -10.13 12.68 2.71
C GLU A 127 -10.76 12.20 1.40
N THR A 128 -10.63 13.01 0.34
CA THR A 128 -11.25 12.71 -0.97
C THR A 128 -10.55 11.56 -1.70
N MET A 129 -9.25 11.41 -1.49
CA MET A 129 -8.41 10.49 -2.27
C MET A 129 -8.11 9.18 -1.54
N ILE A 130 -8.60 9.01 -0.30
CA ILE A 130 -8.44 7.79 0.49
C ILE A 130 -9.81 7.33 0.98
N LYS A 131 -10.16 6.08 0.70
CA LYS A 131 -11.41 5.46 1.15
C LYS A 131 -11.10 4.27 2.04
N VAL A 132 -11.64 4.28 3.26
CA VAL A 132 -11.56 3.15 4.18
C VAL A 132 -12.89 2.40 4.19
N HIS A 133 -12.85 1.13 3.82
CA HIS A 133 -14.02 0.26 3.85
C HIS A 133 -14.32 -0.22 5.27
N ALA A 134 -15.57 -0.58 5.53
CA ALA A 134 -15.94 -1.13 6.83
C ALA A 134 -15.29 -2.50 7.05
N LEU A 135 -14.98 -2.84 8.30
CA LEU A 135 -14.39 -4.12 8.67
C LEU A 135 -15.23 -5.29 8.13
N GLY A 136 -14.57 -6.24 7.49
CA GLY A 136 -15.19 -7.47 6.99
C GLY A 136 -16.04 -7.31 5.73
N THR A 137 -16.03 -6.15 5.07
CA THR A 137 -16.78 -5.90 3.82
C THR A 137 -15.96 -6.16 2.55
N ALA A 138 -14.71 -6.63 2.70
CA ALA A 138 -13.87 -6.96 1.57
C ALA A 138 -14.55 -8.03 0.68
N PRO A 139 -14.51 -7.90 -0.66
CA PRO A 139 -15.00 -8.93 -1.57
C PRO A 139 -14.15 -10.20 -1.45
N LYS A 140 -14.65 -11.31 -2.02
CA LYS A 140 -13.93 -12.60 -2.00
C LYS A 140 -12.51 -12.51 -2.60
N PHE A 141 -12.31 -11.64 -3.58
CA PHE A 141 -11.03 -11.38 -4.23
C PHE A 141 -10.80 -9.88 -4.34
N LEU A 142 -9.57 -9.44 -4.09
CA LEU A 142 -9.11 -8.05 -4.24
C LEU A 142 -8.00 -8.03 -5.31
N PRO A 143 -8.35 -7.88 -6.60
CA PRO A 143 -7.32 -7.80 -7.64
C PRO A 143 -6.46 -6.56 -7.46
N ALA A 144 -5.14 -6.72 -7.49
CA ALA A 144 -4.19 -5.62 -7.28
C ALA A 144 -4.30 -4.50 -8.35
N ASN A 145 -4.88 -4.79 -9.51
CA ASN A 145 -5.11 -3.81 -10.58
C ASN A 145 -6.49 -3.13 -10.55
N THR A 146 -7.27 -3.29 -9.48
CA THR A 146 -8.62 -2.71 -9.35
C THR A 146 -8.62 -1.20 -9.55
N LEU A 147 -7.61 -0.50 -9.03
CA LEU A 147 -7.49 0.96 -9.14
C LEU A 147 -6.49 1.40 -10.22
N ALA A 148 -6.20 0.53 -11.21
CA ALA A 148 -5.33 0.89 -12.32
C ALA A 148 -5.82 2.15 -13.06
N GLY A 149 -4.96 3.15 -13.22
CA GLY A 149 -5.28 4.44 -13.85
C GLY A 149 -5.97 5.44 -12.90
N LYS A 150 -6.12 5.13 -11.61
CA LYS A 150 -6.70 6.03 -10.60
C LYS A 150 -5.64 6.67 -9.72
N ASP A 151 -5.96 7.85 -9.20
CA ASP A 151 -5.12 8.59 -8.25
C ASP A 151 -5.65 8.47 -6.81
N THR A 152 -6.56 7.53 -6.57
CA THR A 152 -7.13 7.21 -5.26
C THR A 152 -6.47 5.98 -4.63
N LEU A 153 -6.73 5.78 -3.33
CA LEU A 153 -6.32 4.63 -2.55
C LEU A 153 -7.53 4.09 -1.76
N GLU A 154 -7.69 2.78 -1.74
CA GLU A 154 -8.72 2.14 -0.91
C GLU A 154 -8.09 1.22 0.14
N ILE A 155 -8.62 1.25 1.37
CA ILE A 155 -8.16 0.43 2.50
C ILE A 155 -9.26 -0.56 2.87
N TYR A 156 -8.88 -1.84 2.97
CA TYR A 156 -9.76 -2.96 3.33
C TYR A 156 -9.25 -3.64 4.61
N PRO A 157 -9.79 -3.30 5.79
CA PRO A 157 -9.52 -4.06 7.00
C PRO A 157 -10.32 -5.36 7.01
N THR A 158 -9.65 -6.48 7.30
CA THR A 158 -10.27 -7.80 7.41
C THR A 158 -9.82 -8.50 8.69
N VAL A 159 -10.66 -9.36 9.25
CA VAL A 159 -10.37 -10.07 10.50
C VAL A 159 -10.72 -11.54 10.38
N SER A 160 -9.92 -12.40 11.03
CA SER A 160 -10.20 -13.83 11.11
C SER A 160 -11.43 -14.10 12.02
N PRO A 161 -12.16 -15.22 11.80
CA PRO A 161 -13.36 -15.53 12.59
C PRO A 161 -13.10 -15.67 14.11
N ASP A 162 -11.87 -15.98 14.52
CA ASP A 162 -11.46 -16.08 15.91
C ASP A 162 -11.03 -14.72 16.53
N GLY A 163 -11.07 -13.64 15.74
CA GLY A 163 -10.69 -12.29 16.18
C GLY A 163 -9.21 -12.08 16.51
N LYS A 164 -8.32 -13.03 16.14
CA LYS A 164 -6.90 -12.98 16.56
C LYS A 164 -5.94 -12.45 15.50
N ARG A 165 -6.36 -12.43 14.23
CA ARG A 165 -5.52 -12.02 13.10
C ARG A 165 -6.27 -11.03 12.24
N MET A 166 -5.57 -10.01 11.80
CA MET A 166 -6.11 -8.98 10.93
C MET A 166 -5.21 -8.82 9.70
N LEU A 167 -5.80 -8.54 8.56
CA LEU A 167 -5.07 -7.98 7.42
C LEU A 167 -5.53 -6.54 7.21
N LEU A 168 -4.59 -5.64 7.10
CA LEU A 168 -4.79 -4.31 6.55
C LEU A 168 -4.32 -4.34 5.11
N ILE A 169 -5.21 -4.07 4.17
CA ILE A 169 -4.92 -4.17 2.74
C ILE A 169 -5.19 -2.81 2.10
N SER A 170 -4.21 -2.25 1.39
CA SER A 170 -4.39 -1.07 0.56
C SER A 170 -4.30 -1.43 -0.92
N LEU A 171 -5.22 -0.87 -1.71
CA LEU A 171 -5.19 -0.89 -3.17
C LEU A 171 -4.91 0.51 -3.71
N LEU A 172 -4.06 0.63 -4.71
CA LEU A 172 -3.73 1.88 -5.39
C LEU A 172 -3.17 1.60 -6.79
N ASP A 173 -3.05 2.63 -7.63
CA ASP A 173 -2.23 2.52 -8.83
C ASP A 173 -0.79 2.92 -8.51
N ASN A 174 0.17 2.05 -8.86
CA ASN A 174 1.60 2.30 -8.62
C ASN A 174 2.17 3.46 -9.46
N LEU A 175 1.53 3.83 -10.56
CA LEU A 175 1.88 5.01 -11.39
C LEU A 175 1.07 6.25 -11.00
N GLY A 176 -0.20 6.10 -10.65
CA GLY A 176 -1.10 7.16 -10.19
C GLY A 176 -0.80 7.59 -8.76
N LYS A 177 -1.63 7.17 -7.80
CA LYS A 177 -1.47 7.48 -6.36
C LYS A 177 -0.11 7.07 -5.79
N GLY A 178 0.50 6.03 -6.36
CA GLY A 178 1.83 5.55 -5.94
C GLY A 178 3.01 6.34 -6.52
N SER A 179 2.80 7.28 -7.43
CA SER A 179 3.89 8.03 -8.09
C SER A 179 3.45 9.40 -8.61
N SER A 180 3.08 9.52 -9.91
CA SER A 180 2.79 10.80 -10.56
C SER A 180 1.56 11.49 -10.00
N GLY A 181 0.52 10.75 -9.65
CA GLY A 181 -0.68 11.32 -9.03
C GLY A 181 -0.38 11.94 -7.68
N ALA A 182 0.41 11.27 -6.83
CA ALA A 182 0.87 11.86 -5.56
C ALA A 182 1.74 13.11 -5.78
N ALA A 183 2.54 13.15 -6.85
CA ALA A 183 3.33 14.34 -7.18
C ALA A 183 2.45 15.54 -7.57
N VAL A 184 1.41 15.29 -8.38
CA VAL A 184 0.43 16.32 -8.77
C VAL A 184 -0.37 16.79 -7.55
N GLN A 185 -0.82 15.86 -6.69
CA GLN A 185 -1.49 16.18 -5.43
C GLN A 185 -0.63 17.09 -4.54
N CYS A 186 0.63 16.72 -4.30
CA CYS A 186 1.57 17.54 -3.54
C CYS A 186 1.77 18.93 -4.17
N MET A 187 1.88 19.01 -5.50
CA MET A 187 2.00 20.28 -6.22
C MET A 187 0.76 21.16 -6.05
N ASN A 188 -0.43 20.58 -6.16
CA ASN A 188 -1.70 21.29 -5.96
C ASN A 188 -1.78 21.90 -4.56
N ILE A 189 -1.46 21.10 -3.51
CA ILE A 189 -1.42 21.57 -2.12
C ILE A 189 -0.42 22.72 -1.96
N MET A 190 0.80 22.58 -2.48
CA MET A 190 1.85 23.61 -2.38
C MET A 190 1.47 24.92 -3.05
N LEU A 191 0.68 24.85 -4.13
CA LEU A 191 0.22 26.03 -4.90
C LEU A 191 -1.10 26.59 -4.40
N GLY A 192 -1.72 26.00 -3.37
CA GLY A 192 -3.03 26.40 -2.85
C GLY A 192 -4.17 26.15 -3.85
N LEU A 193 -4.00 25.18 -4.73
CA LEU A 193 -5.03 24.75 -5.68
C LEU A 193 -5.92 23.66 -5.04
N GLU A 194 -7.05 23.38 -5.70
CA GLU A 194 -7.86 22.20 -5.33
C GLU A 194 -6.98 20.94 -5.41
N GLU A 195 -6.96 20.16 -4.34
CA GLU A 195 -6.07 19.01 -4.17
C GLU A 195 -6.18 17.97 -5.31
N THR A 196 -7.41 17.77 -5.80
CA THR A 196 -7.74 16.78 -6.82
C THR A 196 -7.61 17.30 -8.26
N LYS A 197 -7.20 18.56 -8.45
CA LYS A 197 -7.15 19.16 -9.77
C LYS A 197 -6.24 18.40 -10.73
N GLY A 198 -6.83 17.90 -11.83
CA GLY A 198 -6.12 17.14 -12.87
C GLY A 198 -5.78 15.70 -12.47
N LEU A 199 -6.42 15.17 -11.43
CA LEU A 199 -6.30 13.80 -10.97
C LEU A 199 -7.55 12.97 -11.31
N GLU A 200 -7.37 11.66 -11.49
CA GLU A 200 -8.42 10.69 -11.78
C GLU A 200 -8.89 10.02 -10.46
N LEU A 201 -10.12 10.28 -10.04
CA LEU A 201 -10.72 9.74 -8.81
C LEU A 201 -11.47 8.43 -9.04
#